data_d09a25b3eb195ea71c36fda038d84e5a
#
_entry.id   d09a25b3eb195ea71c36fda038d84e5a
#
_cell.length_a   1.000
_cell.length_b   1.000
_cell.length_c   1.000
_cell.angle_alpha   90.00
_cell.angle_beta   90.00
_cell.angle_gamma   90.00
#
_symmetry.space_group_name_H-M   'P 1'
#
loop_
_entity.id
_entity.type
_entity.pdbx_description
1 polymer ?
#
loop_
_entity_poly.entity_id
_entity_poly.type
_entity_poly.pdbx_seq_one_letter_code
_entity_poly.pdbx_strand_id
1 'polypeptide(L)'
;MESTMARAIYKQMEIGKEYTTRELSRLIGDDYYKYIPVNQHPGQPDGYPVSKGISAEMWKVVNAGFAKTYTKQETFANVRGLKYGATPKSFTDYNIRYWVRVR
;
A
#
# COMPACT_ATOMS: atom_id res chain seq x y z
N MET A 1 -1.27 10.04 -17.40
CA MET A 1 -0.47 9.01 -16.72
C MET A 1 0.28 8.17 -17.73
N GLU A 2 1.59 8.21 -17.67
CA GLU A 2 2.44 7.48 -18.62
C GLU A 2 2.84 6.09 -18.11
N SER A 3 2.87 5.91 -16.79
CA SER A 3 3.27 4.63 -16.19
C SER A 3 2.20 3.56 -16.36
N THR A 4 2.59 2.41 -16.91
CA THR A 4 1.71 1.25 -17.08
C THR A 4 1.23 0.71 -15.73
N MET A 5 2.12 0.67 -14.75
CA MET A 5 1.80 0.19 -13.40
C MET A 5 0.83 1.13 -12.69
N ALA A 6 1.06 2.45 -12.80
CA ALA A 6 0.15 3.45 -12.22
C ALA A 6 -1.26 3.31 -12.78
N ARG A 7 -1.39 3.11 -14.09
CA ARG A 7 -2.69 2.87 -14.73
C ARG A 7 -3.35 1.58 -14.24
N ALA A 8 -2.58 0.51 -14.11
CA ALA A 8 -3.09 -0.77 -13.64
C ALA A 8 -3.66 -0.67 -12.23
N ILE A 9 -2.95 0.01 -11.33
CA ILE A 9 -3.42 0.26 -9.97
C ILE A 9 -4.67 1.13 -9.99
N TYR A 10 -4.61 2.26 -10.67
CA TYR A 10 -5.69 3.23 -10.75
C TYR A 10 -7.00 2.61 -11.23
N LYS A 11 -6.94 1.76 -12.26
CA LYS A 11 -8.13 1.11 -12.84
C LYS A 11 -8.82 0.17 -11.86
N GLN A 12 -8.09 -0.41 -10.92
CA GLN A 12 -8.64 -1.35 -9.95
C GLN A 12 -9.20 -0.65 -8.71
N MET A 13 -8.92 0.63 -8.53
CA MET A 13 -9.44 1.40 -7.39
C MET A 13 -10.87 1.84 -7.64
N GLU A 14 -11.73 1.66 -6.64
CA GLU A 14 -13.07 2.25 -6.66
C GLU A 14 -13.00 3.75 -6.34
N ILE A 15 -13.77 4.56 -7.04
CA ILE A 15 -13.83 6.01 -6.80
C ILE A 15 -14.35 6.28 -5.39
N GLY A 16 -13.65 7.13 -4.65
CA GLY A 16 -14.05 7.55 -3.31
C GLY A 16 -13.68 6.59 -2.18
N LYS A 17 -13.18 5.40 -2.49
CA LYS A 17 -12.76 4.43 -1.48
C LYS A 17 -11.31 4.69 -1.06
N GLU A 18 -11.05 4.61 0.26
CA GLU A 18 -9.71 4.71 0.81
C GLU A 18 -8.96 3.38 0.68
N TYR A 19 -7.71 3.44 0.24
CA TYR A 19 -6.83 2.28 0.16
C TYR A 19 -5.50 2.61 0.83
N THR A 20 -4.98 1.69 1.63
CA THR A 20 -3.59 1.76 2.08
C THR A 20 -2.67 1.29 0.96
N THR A 21 -1.39 1.61 1.04
CA THR A 21 -0.39 1.12 0.07
C THR A 21 -0.36 -0.40 0.03
N ARG A 22 -0.51 -1.04 1.19
CA ARG A 22 -0.55 -2.50 1.30
C ARG A 22 -1.77 -3.10 0.60
N GLU A 23 -2.94 -2.47 0.77
CA GLU A 23 -4.15 -2.91 0.07
C GLU A 23 -4.02 -2.79 -1.43
N LEU A 24 -3.39 -1.71 -1.93
CA LEU A 24 -3.12 -1.54 -3.35
C LEU A 24 -2.16 -2.60 -3.89
N SER A 25 -1.16 -3.00 -3.11
CA SER A 25 -0.27 -4.09 -3.51
C SER A 25 -1.02 -5.41 -3.66
N ARG A 26 -2.03 -5.63 -2.83
CA ARG A 26 -2.89 -6.82 -2.94
C ARG A 26 -3.84 -6.77 -4.14
N LEU A 27 -4.34 -5.58 -4.46
CA LEU A 27 -5.20 -5.40 -5.65
C LEU A 27 -4.46 -5.73 -6.94
N ILE A 28 -3.23 -5.26 -7.07
CA ILE A 28 -2.43 -5.56 -8.25
C ILE A 28 -1.90 -7.00 -8.25
N GLY A 29 -1.73 -7.59 -7.05
CA GLY A 29 -1.39 -9.00 -6.88
C GLY A 29 -0.18 -9.43 -7.71
N ASP A 30 -0.31 -10.54 -8.42
CA ASP A 30 0.75 -11.09 -9.26
C ASP A 30 1.13 -10.17 -10.42
N ASP A 31 0.24 -9.25 -10.82
CA ASP A 31 0.53 -8.30 -11.88
C ASP A 31 1.63 -7.31 -11.51
N TYR A 32 1.90 -7.14 -10.22
CA TYR A 32 2.98 -6.30 -9.74
C TYR A 32 4.31 -6.68 -10.40
N TYR A 33 4.61 -7.98 -10.44
CA TYR A 33 5.88 -8.48 -10.95
C TYR A 33 6.03 -8.33 -12.46
N LYS A 34 4.95 -8.12 -13.19
CA LYS A 34 5.00 -7.83 -14.63
C LYS A 34 5.63 -6.48 -14.95
N TYR A 35 5.60 -5.56 -13.99
CA TYR A 35 6.03 -4.19 -14.19
C TYR A 35 7.38 -3.87 -13.55
N ILE A 36 7.92 -4.80 -12.78
CA ILE A 36 9.17 -4.61 -12.04
C ILE A 36 10.19 -5.63 -12.52
N PRO A 37 11.37 -5.16 -12.97
CA PRO A 37 12.43 -6.07 -13.39
C PRO A 37 12.80 -7.05 -12.27
N VAL A 38 12.99 -8.31 -12.64
CA VAL A 38 13.30 -9.40 -11.69
C VAL A 38 14.54 -9.10 -10.87
N ASN A 39 15.52 -8.43 -11.45
CA ASN A 39 16.76 -8.06 -10.75
C ASN A 39 16.57 -7.02 -9.64
N GLN A 40 15.40 -6.41 -9.53
CA GLN A 40 15.08 -5.48 -8.44
C GLN A 40 14.53 -6.18 -7.20
N HIS A 41 14.37 -7.51 -7.25
CA HIS A 41 13.83 -8.30 -6.15
C HIS A 41 14.81 -9.35 -5.58
N PRO A 42 16.13 -9.23 -5.74
CA PRO A 42 17.02 -10.28 -5.25
C PRO A 42 16.95 -10.39 -3.73
N GLY A 43 16.75 -11.59 -3.23
CA GLY A 43 16.75 -11.85 -1.79
C GLY A 43 15.49 -11.49 -1.04
N GLN A 44 14.41 -11.07 -1.68
CA GLN A 44 13.15 -10.83 -0.99
C GLN A 44 12.40 -12.14 -0.78
N PRO A 45 11.92 -12.41 0.43
CA PRO A 45 11.08 -13.59 0.68
C PRO A 45 9.76 -13.48 -0.07
N ASP A 46 9.20 -14.62 -0.44
CA ASP A 46 7.87 -14.69 -1.02
C ASP A 46 6.84 -14.03 -0.09
N GLY A 47 5.96 -13.23 -0.67
CA GLY A 47 4.93 -12.53 0.08
C GLY A 47 5.42 -11.28 0.83
N TYR A 48 6.66 -10.87 0.66
CA TYR A 48 7.15 -9.61 1.24
C TYR A 48 6.42 -8.43 0.61
N PRO A 49 5.83 -7.52 1.42
CA PRO A 49 5.09 -6.40 0.87
C PRO A 49 6.03 -5.41 0.19
N VAL A 50 5.97 -5.37 -1.13
CA VAL A 50 6.77 -4.44 -1.92
C VAL A 50 6.00 -3.13 -2.05
N SER A 51 5.94 -2.38 -0.96
CA SER A 51 5.14 -1.15 -0.91
C SER A 51 5.82 0.05 -1.57
N LYS A 52 7.15 0.04 -1.68
CA LYS A 52 7.88 1.19 -2.22
C LYS A 52 7.53 1.52 -3.67
N GLY A 53 7.46 0.51 -4.52
CA GLY A 53 7.09 0.70 -5.92
C GLY A 53 5.68 1.23 -6.08
N ILE A 54 4.75 0.70 -5.31
CA ILE A 54 3.35 1.12 -5.32
C ILE A 54 3.22 2.58 -4.90
N SER A 55 3.90 2.99 -3.83
CA SER A 55 3.85 4.37 -3.34
C SER A 55 4.35 5.36 -4.40
N ALA A 56 5.49 5.06 -5.03
CA ALA A 56 6.05 5.91 -6.09
C ALA A 56 5.08 6.04 -7.27
N GLU A 57 4.45 4.94 -7.69
CA GLU A 57 3.47 4.96 -8.78
C GLU A 57 2.21 5.74 -8.41
N MET A 58 1.74 5.61 -7.17
CA MET A 58 0.57 6.34 -6.70
C MET A 58 0.82 7.86 -6.64
N TRP A 59 2.03 8.30 -6.33
CA TRP A 59 2.36 9.73 -6.41
C TRP A 59 2.22 10.26 -7.84
N LYS A 60 2.52 9.46 -8.86
CA LYS A 60 2.27 9.84 -10.26
C LYS A 60 0.78 10.03 -10.53
N VAL A 61 -0.07 9.17 -9.96
CA VAL A 61 -1.53 9.29 -10.08
C VAL A 61 -2.03 10.55 -9.40
N VAL A 62 -1.54 10.85 -8.20
CA VAL A 62 -1.88 12.06 -7.46
C VAL A 62 -1.45 13.32 -8.22
N ASN A 63 -0.23 13.34 -8.70
CA ASN A 63 0.31 14.49 -9.44
C ASN A 63 -0.43 14.73 -10.76
N ALA A 64 -0.99 13.70 -11.35
CA ALA A 64 -1.82 13.81 -12.55
C ALA A 64 -3.26 14.26 -12.26
N GLY A 65 -3.65 14.39 -10.99
CA GLY A 65 -4.98 14.85 -10.58
C GLY A 65 -6.06 13.78 -10.55
N PHE A 66 -5.69 12.49 -10.61
CA PHE A 66 -6.65 11.38 -10.61
C PHE A 66 -6.88 10.75 -9.23
N ALA A 67 -6.05 11.09 -8.25
CA ALA A 67 -6.17 10.62 -6.89
C ALA A 67 -5.74 11.68 -5.91
N LYS A 68 -6.17 11.52 -4.66
CA LYS A 68 -5.69 12.31 -3.53
C LYS A 68 -5.08 11.39 -2.48
N THR A 69 -4.26 11.94 -1.61
CA THR A 69 -3.59 11.18 -0.56
C THR A 69 -3.51 12.00 0.72
N TYR A 70 -3.56 11.30 1.85
CA TYR A 70 -3.41 11.87 3.19
C TYR A 70 -2.96 10.77 4.15
N THR A 71 -2.55 11.18 5.34
CA THR A 71 -2.19 10.24 6.39
C THR A 71 -3.20 10.33 7.54
N LYS A 72 -3.43 9.20 8.19
CA LYS A 72 -4.18 9.13 9.45
C LYS A 72 -3.31 8.46 10.49
N GLN A 73 -3.37 8.96 11.73
CA GLN A 73 -2.74 8.30 12.85
C GLN A 73 -3.63 7.16 13.34
N GLU A 74 -3.05 5.97 13.43
CA GLU A 74 -3.74 4.79 13.96
C GLU A 74 -2.89 4.16 15.05
N THR A 75 -3.57 3.70 16.11
CA THR A 75 -2.93 3.09 17.28
C THR A 75 -3.13 1.58 17.22
N PHE A 76 -2.03 0.84 17.30
CA PHE A 76 -2.05 -0.62 17.27
C PHE A 76 -1.51 -1.16 18.59
N ALA A 77 -2.18 -2.19 19.13
CA ALA A 77 -1.73 -2.91 20.30
C ALA A 77 -0.48 -3.75 19.97
N ASN A 78 0.50 -3.71 20.85
CA ASN A 78 1.68 -4.55 20.72
C ASN A 78 1.37 -5.94 21.31
N VAL A 79 1.12 -6.91 20.42
CA VAL A 79 0.67 -8.24 20.79
C VAL A 79 1.80 -9.30 20.76
N ARG A 80 2.98 -8.91 20.31
CA ARG A 80 4.11 -9.82 20.21
C ARG A 80 4.54 -10.32 21.62
N GLY A 81 4.59 -11.63 21.76
CA GLY A 81 4.97 -12.25 23.02
C GLY A 81 3.85 -12.35 24.06
N LEU A 82 2.64 -11.86 23.74
CA LEU A 82 1.51 -12.01 24.65
C LEU A 82 0.94 -13.43 24.59
N LYS A 83 0.53 -13.91 25.77
CA LYS A 83 -0.21 -15.16 25.86
C LYS A 83 -1.63 -14.97 25.28
N TYR A 84 -2.19 -16.04 24.74
CA TYR A 84 -3.56 -16.05 24.26
C TYR A 84 -4.53 -15.52 25.33
N GLY A 85 -5.34 -14.55 24.95
CA GLY A 85 -6.32 -13.93 25.87
C GLY A 85 -5.76 -12.86 26.78
N ALA A 86 -4.46 -12.59 26.74
CA ALA A 86 -3.86 -11.51 27.55
C ALA A 86 -4.20 -10.14 26.97
N THR A 87 -4.43 -9.15 27.85
CA THR A 87 -4.67 -7.78 27.45
C THR A 87 -3.35 -7.08 27.10
N PRO A 88 -3.22 -6.46 25.92
CA PRO A 88 -2.03 -5.69 25.58
C PRO A 88 -1.82 -4.53 26.55
N LYS A 89 -0.56 -4.33 26.98
CA LYS A 89 -0.18 -3.25 27.92
C LYS A 89 0.49 -2.09 27.22
N SER A 90 0.92 -2.25 25.98
CA SER A 90 1.58 -1.18 25.22
C SER A 90 0.96 -1.06 23.85
N PHE A 91 1.05 0.17 23.31
CA PHE A 91 0.46 0.54 22.02
C PHE A 91 1.47 1.37 21.25
N THR A 92 1.43 1.27 19.94
CA THR A 92 2.28 2.07 19.07
C THR A 92 1.41 2.82 18.08
N ASP A 93 1.68 4.12 17.93
CA ASP A 93 0.99 4.97 16.97
C ASP A 93 1.74 4.98 15.65
N TYR A 94 1.02 4.81 14.55
CA TYR A 94 1.56 4.86 13.20
C TYR A 94 0.80 5.88 12.37
N ASN A 95 1.50 6.58 11.50
CA ASN A 95 0.88 7.39 10.47
C ASN A 95 0.72 6.54 9.22
N ILE A 96 -0.51 6.18 8.92
CA ILE A 96 -0.86 5.33 7.78
C ILE A 96 -1.28 6.23 6.61
N ARG A 97 -0.64 6.05 5.46
CA ARG A 97 -1.01 6.78 4.25
C ARG A 97 -2.15 6.08 3.53
N TYR A 98 -3.12 6.89 3.12
CA TYR A 98 -4.28 6.46 2.33
C TYR A 98 -4.26 7.11 0.96
N TRP A 99 -4.78 6.39 -0.02
CA TRP A 99 -4.91 6.83 -1.40
C TRP A 99 -6.37 6.70 -1.81
N VAL A 100 -6.91 7.72 -2.46
CA VAL A 100 -8.32 7.76 -2.87
C VAL A 100 -8.40 8.18 -4.33
N ARG A 101 -9.01 7.33 -5.15
CA ARG A 101 -9.31 7.68 -6.54
C ARG A 101 -10.44 8.70 -6.58
N VAL A 102 -10.24 9.81 -7.29
CA VAL A 102 -11.24 10.90 -7.35
C VAL A 102 -11.97 10.99 -8.68
N ARG A 103 -11.50 10.27 -9.70
CA ARG A 103 -12.15 10.26 -11.03
C ARG A 103 -12.15 8.88 -11.63
#